data_e5b19f57c5e5f395d8374a9dcc69e921
#
_entry.id   e5b19f57c5e5f395d8374a9dcc69e921
#
_cell.length_a   1.000
_cell.length_b   1.000
_cell.length_c   1.000
_cell.angle_alpha   90.00
_cell.angle_beta   90.00
_cell.angle_gamma   90.00
#
_symmetry.space_group_name_H-M   'P 1'
#
loop_
_entity.id
_entity.type
_entity.pdbx_description
1 polymer ?
#
loop_
_entity_poly.entity_id
_entity_poly.type
_entity_poly.pdbx_seq_one_letter_code
_entity_poly.pdbx_strand_id
1 'polypeptide(L)'
;MEEEKMKKKILAIAVLAAVMSMTACSSNQSGTTTDSETTTQTEAVQADDAQAEDTQAEETEAAAETDAETEAESAAGTDVFTDENGVLTYLDTANAPFEGAGLKITVDKAAKTVNFIKTDLEGVETVEYYTFDFNSNTVEEYYYVSMMGTGFYYTFDLGANEIVKVEDSDRNDTTQSTKDNGRYDSANDRMKGDVEALQNYFTENYGVSIEDMVK
;
A
#
# COMPACT_ATOMS: atom_id res chain seq x y z
N MET A 1 31.42 -32.47 36.58
CA MET A 1 32.06 -33.37 35.60
C MET A 1 30.94 -33.73 34.64
N GLU A 2 30.89 -33.15 33.62
CA GLU A 2 31.20 -33.28 32.23
C GLU A 2 30.73 -32.04 31.44
N GLU A 3 31.68 -31.44 30.81
CA GLU A 3 31.47 -30.38 29.83
C GLU A 3 30.99 -31.00 28.52
N GLU A 4 29.80 -30.65 28.07
CA GLU A 4 29.36 -31.02 26.74
C GLU A 4 29.56 -29.83 25.79
N LYS A 5 30.52 -30.03 24.92
CA LYS A 5 30.97 -29.10 23.89
C LYS A 5 29.88 -28.86 22.87
N MET A 6 29.28 -27.67 22.89
CA MET A 6 28.35 -27.20 21.85
C MET A 6 29.17 -26.85 20.59
N LYS A 7 29.07 -27.69 19.60
CA LYS A 7 29.68 -27.52 18.27
C LYS A 7 29.02 -26.39 17.51
N LYS A 8 29.70 -25.27 17.39
CA LYS A 8 29.32 -24.17 16.48
C LYS A 8 29.44 -24.65 15.03
N LYS A 9 28.33 -24.82 14.33
CA LYS A 9 28.31 -24.98 12.87
C LYS A 9 28.33 -23.61 12.24
N ILE A 10 29.49 -23.20 11.76
CA ILE A 10 29.64 -22.02 10.91
C ILE A 10 29.27 -22.46 9.49
N LEU A 11 28.16 -21.94 8.98
CA LEU A 11 27.76 -22.11 7.58
C LEU A 11 28.41 -21.00 6.76
N ALA A 12 29.47 -21.35 6.00
CA ALA A 12 30.09 -20.42 5.05
C ALA A 12 29.23 -20.38 3.76
N ILE A 13 28.63 -19.26 3.46
CA ILE A 13 27.97 -19.02 2.18
C ILE A 13 28.98 -18.41 1.23
N ALA A 14 29.35 -19.16 0.21
CA ALA A 14 30.23 -18.72 -0.87
C ALA A 14 29.40 -17.87 -1.85
N VAL A 15 29.72 -16.59 -1.96
CA VAL A 15 29.18 -15.67 -2.97
C VAL A 15 29.91 -15.91 -4.28
N LEU A 16 29.21 -16.41 -5.29
CA LEU A 16 29.73 -16.57 -6.65
C LEU A 16 29.42 -15.29 -7.43
N ALA A 17 30.41 -14.45 -7.65
CA ALA A 17 30.30 -13.28 -8.53
C ALA A 17 30.44 -13.72 -9.99
N ALA A 18 29.37 -13.65 -10.75
CA ALA A 18 29.40 -13.80 -12.21
C ALA A 18 29.46 -12.41 -12.86
N VAL A 19 30.62 -12.06 -13.38
CA VAL A 19 30.84 -10.87 -14.21
C VAL A 19 30.41 -11.19 -15.63
N MET A 20 29.34 -10.59 -16.12
CA MET A 20 28.99 -10.61 -17.56
C MET A 20 29.34 -9.26 -18.19
N SER A 21 30.41 -9.26 -18.95
CA SER A 21 30.81 -8.20 -19.85
C SER A 21 29.87 -8.16 -21.05
N MET A 22 29.17 -7.06 -21.29
CA MET A 22 28.45 -6.80 -22.53
C MET A 22 29.22 -5.83 -23.38
N THR A 23 29.62 -6.37 -24.52
CA THR A 23 30.30 -5.72 -25.65
C THR A 23 29.36 -4.73 -26.34
N ALA A 24 29.80 -3.51 -26.50
CA ALA A 24 29.17 -2.49 -27.33
C ALA A 24 29.31 -2.82 -28.80
N CYS A 25 28.20 -2.77 -29.55
CA CYS A 25 28.23 -2.63 -30.99
C CYS A 25 27.54 -1.33 -31.39
N SER A 26 28.40 -0.38 -31.77
CA SER A 26 28.06 0.82 -32.49
C SER A 26 27.84 0.47 -33.98
N SER A 27 26.73 0.92 -34.57
CA SER A 27 26.67 1.15 -36.00
C SER A 27 25.79 2.35 -36.33
N ASN A 28 26.46 3.34 -36.80
CA ASN A 28 26.03 4.57 -37.41
C ASN A 28 25.54 4.27 -38.84
N GLN A 29 24.35 4.71 -39.25
CA GLN A 29 24.14 5.06 -40.66
C GLN A 29 23.03 6.09 -40.86
N SER A 30 23.44 7.13 -41.50
CA SER A 30 22.80 8.29 -42.09
C SER A 30 21.87 7.91 -43.25
N GLY A 31 20.87 8.75 -43.52
CA GLY A 31 20.27 8.81 -44.85
C GLY A 31 18.79 9.17 -44.90
N THR A 32 18.51 10.43 -45.04
CA THR A 32 17.85 11.14 -46.16
C THR A 32 16.32 11.07 -46.27
N THR A 33 15.74 12.24 -46.02
CA THR A 33 14.59 12.95 -46.63
C THR A 33 13.77 12.25 -47.69
N THR A 34 12.43 12.29 -47.56
CA THR A 34 11.54 12.76 -48.63
C THR A 34 10.16 13.15 -48.09
N ASP A 35 9.76 14.38 -48.40
CA ASP A 35 8.42 14.97 -48.31
C ASP A 35 7.40 14.18 -49.11
N SER A 36 6.17 14.16 -48.64
CA SER A 36 4.98 14.34 -49.50
C SER A 36 3.75 14.70 -48.69
N GLU A 37 3.25 15.84 -49.01
CA GLU A 37 1.98 16.45 -48.65
C GLU A 37 0.75 15.68 -49.13
N THR A 38 -0.39 16.14 -48.55
CA THR A 38 -1.72 16.28 -49.17
C THR A 38 -2.66 15.10 -48.88
N THR A 39 -3.86 15.23 -48.39
CA THR A 39 -4.98 16.13 -48.52
C THR A 39 -6.14 15.66 -47.62
N THR A 40 -6.73 16.60 -46.96
CA THR A 40 -8.12 16.81 -46.57
C THR A 40 -9.17 15.85 -47.11
N GLN A 41 -10.04 15.31 -46.28
CA GLN A 41 -11.49 15.49 -46.49
C GLN A 41 -12.32 15.25 -45.22
N THR A 42 -13.11 16.29 -44.96
CA THR A 42 -14.21 16.46 -44.06
C THR A 42 -15.42 15.68 -44.56
N GLU A 43 -16.13 14.96 -43.72
CA GLU A 43 -17.57 14.81 -43.88
C GLU A 43 -18.24 14.68 -42.50
N ALA A 44 -19.08 15.67 -42.25
CA ALA A 44 -20.07 15.73 -41.18
C ALA A 44 -21.35 15.09 -41.69
N VAL A 45 -22.00 14.27 -40.87
CA VAL A 45 -23.41 14.00 -41.02
C VAL A 45 -24.12 14.17 -39.67
N GLN A 46 -25.14 14.97 -39.75
CA GLN A 46 -26.06 15.45 -38.75
C GLN A 46 -27.05 14.40 -38.23
N ALA A 47 -27.37 14.56 -36.96
CA ALA A 47 -28.69 14.53 -36.29
C ALA A 47 -29.79 13.60 -36.82
N ASP A 48 -30.41 12.84 -35.96
CA ASP A 48 -31.86 12.85 -35.86
C ASP A 48 -32.37 12.61 -34.42
N ASP A 49 -33.40 13.37 -34.12
CA ASP A 49 -34.12 13.67 -32.93
C ASP A 49 -35.29 12.68 -32.84
N ALA A 50 -35.57 12.11 -31.67
CA ALA A 50 -36.93 11.64 -31.37
C ALA A 50 -37.20 11.55 -29.87
N GLN A 51 -38.00 12.42 -29.49
CA GLN A 51 -38.79 12.78 -28.32
C GLN A 51 -39.62 11.63 -27.71
N ALA A 52 -39.63 11.66 -26.35
CA ALA A 52 -40.72 11.48 -25.40
C ALA A 52 -41.64 10.24 -25.47
N GLU A 53 -41.82 9.59 -24.32
CA GLU A 53 -43.12 9.56 -23.64
C GLU A 53 -43.02 9.18 -22.15
N ASP A 54 -43.68 10.00 -21.42
CA ASP A 54 -44.10 10.02 -20.03
C ASP A 54 -45.05 8.84 -19.70
N THR A 55 -44.82 8.13 -18.58
CA THR A 55 -45.94 7.45 -17.91
C THR A 55 -45.73 7.45 -16.41
N GLN A 56 -46.58 8.18 -15.74
CA GLN A 56 -46.81 8.35 -14.34
C GLN A 56 -47.67 7.21 -13.75
N ALA A 57 -47.51 7.03 -12.42
CA ALA A 57 -48.35 6.37 -11.44
C ALA A 57 -48.09 4.85 -11.24
N GLU A 58 -47.96 4.31 -10.03
CA GLU A 58 -48.81 4.49 -8.84
C GLU A 58 -48.09 4.03 -7.56
N GLU A 59 -48.37 4.68 -6.46
CA GLU A 59 -48.07 4.32 -5.08
C GLU A 59 -48.54 2.91 -4.71
N THR A 60 -47.71 2.19 -3.94
CA THR A 60 -48.26 1.28 -2.94
C THR A 60 -47.29 1.22 -1.75
N GLU A 61 -47.72 1.80 -0.64
CA GLU A 61 -47.18 1.59 0.70
C GLU A 61 -47.30 0.11 1.09
N ALA A 62 -46.20 -0.46 1.57
CA ALA A 62 -46.27 -1.54 2.56
C ALA A 62 -45.01 -1.45 3.42
N ALA A 63 -45.21 -0.90 4.60
CA ALA A 63 -44.29 -0.99 5.71
C ALA A 63 -43.99 -2.46 6.04
N ALA A 64 -42.70 -2.82 6.04
CA ALA A 64 -42.20 -3.95 6.82
C ALA A 64 -40.96 -3.42 7.52
N GLU A 65 -41.15 -2.98 8.74
CA GLU A 65 -40.07 -2.84 9.71
C GLU A 65 -39.45 -4.24 9.89
N THR A 66 -38.29 -4.44 9.28
CA THR A 66 -37.39 -5.52 9.66
C THR A 66 -36.32 -4.86 10.49
N ASP A 67 -36.50 -4.97 11.79
CA ASP A 67 -35.49 -4.72 12.82
C ASP A 67 -34.32 -5.66 12.50
N ALA A 68 -33.37 -5.19 11.73
CA ALA A 68 -32.08 -5.81 11.62
C ALA A 68 -31.30 -5.33 12.85
N GLU A 69 -31.39 -6.11 13.92
CA GLU A 69 -30.36 -6.11 14.94
C GLU A 69 -29.02 -6.33 14.19
N THR A 70 -28.32 -5.24 13.92
CA THR A 70 -26.91 -5.29 13.64
C THR A 70 -26.28 -5.76 14.95
N GLU A 71 -26.03 -7.06 15.06
CA GLU A 71 -25.08 -7.56 16.05
C GLU A 71 -23.81 -6.75 15.83
N ALA A 72 -23.55 -5.82 16.73
CA ALA A 72 -22.26 -5.15 16.82
C ALA A 72 -21.27 -6.30 17.10
N GLU A 73 -20.54 -6.69 16.06
CA GLU A 73 -19.45 -7.64 16.19
C GLU A 73 -18.51 -7.05 17.24
N SER A 74 -18.46 -7.68 18.40
CA SER A 74 -17.66 -7.25 19.54
C SER A 74 -16.21 -7.17 19.04
N ALA A 75 -15.60 -5.99 19.13
CA ALA A 75 -14.19 -5.81 18.81
C ALA A 75 -13.38 -6.98 19.39
N ALA A 76 -12.54 -7.61 18.59
CA ALA A 76 -11.77 -8.81 18.98
C ALA A 76 -10.87 -8.55 20.20
N GLY A 77 -10.64 -7.27 20.53
CA GLY A 77 -9.77 -6.83 21.60
C GLY A 77 -8.29 -7.12 21.30
N THR A 78 -7.44 -6.77 22.24
CA THR A 78 -5.98 -6.97 22.09
C THR A 78 -5.52 -8.39 22.42
N ASP A 79 -6.41 -9.25 22.91
CA ASP A 79 -6.11 -10.63 23.34
C ASP A 79 -5.77 -11.57 22.17
N VAL A 80 -6.05 -11.14 20.93
CA VAL A 80 -5.71 -11.90 19.71
C VAL A 80 -4.22 -11.85 19.35
N PHE A 81 -3.48 -10.91 19.93
CA PHE A 81 -2.05 -10.78 19.68
C PHE A 81 -1.24 -11.81 20.47
N THR A 82 -0.29 -12.47 19.80
CA THR A 82 0.67 -13.39 20.40
C THR A 82 1.97 -12.66 20.70
N ASP A 83 2.51 -12.80 21.90
CA ASP A 83 3.81 -12.25 22.27
C ASP A 83 4.95 -13.16 21.78
N GLU A 84 5.79 -12.64 20.90
CA GLU A 84 6.99 -13.28 20.41
C GLU A 84 8.23 -12.44 20.79
N ASN A 85 8.84 -12.77 21.93
CA ASN A 85 10.03 -12.10 22.44
C ASN A 85 9.84 -10.58 22.71
N GLY A 86 8.68 -10.18 23.17
CA GLY A 86 8.36 -8.78 23.49
C GLY A 86 7.78 -8.01 22.31
N VAL A 87 7.56 -8.65 21.16
CA VAL A 87 6.84 -8.12 20.01
C VAL A 87 5.50 -8.81 19.91
N LEU A 88 4.41 -8.05 19.95
CA LEU A 88 3.08 -8.59 19.75
C LEU A 88 2.81 -8.80 18.26
N THR A 89 2.33 -9.97 17.88
CA THR A 89 2.09 -10.31 16.47
C THR A 89 0.67 -10.84 16.27
N TYR A 90 0.02 -10.41 15.19
CA TYR A 90 -1.28 -10.91 14.76
C TYR A 90 -1.36 -10.93 13.23
N LEU A 91 -2.04 -11.96 12.68
CA LEU A 91 -2.33 -12.07 11.25
C LEU A 91 -3.85 -11.97 11.06
N ASP A 92 -4.31 -10.93 10.38
CA ASP A 92 -5.70 -10.73 10.00
C ASP A 92 -5.87 -10.88 8.48
N THR A 93 -6.54 -11.94 8.07
CA THR A 93 -6.87 -12.20 6.65
C THR A 93 -8.35 -11.97 6.33
N ALA A 94 -9.13 -11.51 7.31
CA ALA A 94 -10.58 -11.37 7.19
C ALA A 94 -11.07 -9.92 7.16
N ASN A 95 -10.49 -9.05 8.02
CA ASN A 95 -11.02 -7.69 8.26
C ASN A 95 -10.04 -6.58 7.83
N ALA A 96 -8.95 -6.92 7.13
CA ALA A 96 -7.99 -5.91 6.67
C ALA A 96 -8.67 -4.82 5.82
N PRO A 97 -8.27 -3.54 5.95
CA PRO A 97 -8.95 -2.43 5.29
C PRO A 97 -8.61 -2.31 3.80
N PHE A 98 -7.80 -3.23 3.26
CA PHE A 98 -7.38 -3.25 1.86
C PHE A 98 -8.09 -4.39 1.11
N GLU A 99 -8.75 -4.07 0.02
CA GLU A 99 -9.50 -5.05 -0.78
C GLU A 99 -8.57 -6.16 -1.29
N GLY A 100 -8.96 -7.41 -1.03
CA GLY A 100 -8.23 -8.60 -1.48
C GLY A 100 -6.90 -8.86 -0.79
N ALA A 101 -6.63 -8.19 0.33
CA ALA A 101 -5.41 -8.37 1.11
C ALA A 101 -5.72 -8.68 2.57
N GLY A 102 -4.79 -9.35 3.24
CA GLY A 102 -4.71 -9.43 4.69
C GLY A 102 -3.63 -8.50 5.25
N LEU A 103 -3.50 -8.49 6.57
CA LEU A 103 -2.47 -7.74 7.29
C LEU A 103 -1.79 -8.64 8.33
N LYS A 104 -0.46 -8.67 8.30
CA LYS A 104 0.32 -9.08 9.46
C LYS A 104 0.70 -7.84 10.26
N ILE A 105 0.27 -7.79 11.52
CA ILE A 105 0.48 -6.67 12.43
C ILE A 105 1.54 -7.06 13.43
N THR A 106 2.54 -6.22 13.61
CA THR A 106 3.54 -6.39 14.67
C THR A 106 3.65 -5.11 15.49
N VAL A 107 3.64 -5.23 16.82
CA VAL A 107 3.72 -4.12 17.77
C VAL A 107 4.98 -4.29 18.62
N ASP A 108 5.92 -3.42 18.46
CA ASP A 108 7.12 -3.33 19.31
C ASP A 108 6.99 -2.14 20.28
N LYS A 109 6.65 -2.45 21.54
CA LYS A 109 6.48 -1.45 22.58
C LYS A 109 7.79 -0.77 22.95
N ALA A 110 8.90 -1.49 22.89
CA ALA A 110 10.22 -0.94 23.23
C ALA A 110 10.70 0.05 22.17
N ALA A 111 10.47 -0.29 20.89
CA ALA A 111 10.74 0.60 19.77
C ALA A 111 9.67 1.67 19.55
N LYS A 112 8.49 1.55 20.18
CA LYS A 112 7.29 2.36 19.93
C LYS A 112 6.87 2.38 18.46
N THR A 113 6.88 1.21 17.83
CA THR A 113 6.50 1.06 16.44
C THR A 113 5.39 0.04 16.27
N VAL A 114 4.53 0.28 15.28
CA VAL A 114 3.56 -0.70 14.80
C VAL A 114 3.73 -0.86 13.30
N ASN A 115 3.94 -2.10 12.87
CA ASN A 115 4.14 -2.42 11.47
C ASN A 115 2.96 -3.22 10.93
N PHE A 116 2.44 -2.80 9.79
CA PHE A 116 1.38 -3.45 9.03
C PHE A 116 1.96 -3.94 7.72
N ILE A 117 2.25 -5.22 7.61
CA ILE A 117 2.73 -5.85 6.38
C ILE A 117 1.52 -6.38 5.63
N LYS A 118 1.31 -5.96 4.37
CA LYS A 118 0.25 -6.54 3.54
C LYS A 118 0.55 -8.01 3.25
N THR A 119 -0.48 -8.83 3.32
CA THR A 119 -0.41 -10.25 2.94
C THR A 119 -1.43 -10.54 1.84
N ASP A 120 -1.34 -11.69 1.21
CA ASP A 120 -2.49 -12.26 0.50
C ASP A 120 -3.52 -12.82 1.50
N LEU A 121 -4.63 -13.35 0.99
CA LEU A 121 -5.68 -13.92 1.83
C LEU A 121 -5.30 -15.27 2.48
N GLU A 122 -4.23 -15.90 2.01
CA GLU A 122 -3.61 -17.08 2.62
C GLU A 122 -2.60 -16.71 3.71
N GLY A 123 -2.31 -15.42 3.90
CA GLY A 123 -1.40 -14.89 4.91
C GLY A 123 0.06 -14.84 4.47
N VAL A 124 0.35 -14.97 3.17
CA VAL A 124 1.70 -14.84 2.64
C VAL A 124 2.06 -13.36 2.53
N GLU A 125 3.15 -12.95 3.18
CA GLU A 125 3.59 -11.56 3.20
C GLU A 125 3.98 -11.08 1.79
N THR A 126 3.52 -9.87 1.45
CA THR A 126 3.98 -9.12 0.27
C THR A 126 5.18 -8.24 0.66
N VAL A 127 5.67 -7.45 -0.29
CA VAL A 127 6.75 -6.48 -0.03
C VAL A 127 6.23 -5.14 0.49
N GLU A 128 4.91 -4.92 0.46
CA GLU A 128 4.29 -3.65 0.85
C GLU A 128 4.00 -3.61 2.35
N TYR A 129 4.32 -2.50 2.97
CA TYR A 129 4.09 -2.31 4.40
C TYR A 129 3.90 -0.85 4.79
N TYR A 130 3.34 -0.64 5.99
CA TYR A 130 3.25 0.64 6.69
C TYR A 130 3.87 0.48 8.08
N THR A 131 4.81 1.35 8.43
CA THR A 131 5.41 1.40 9.77
C THR A 131 5.06 2.71 10.45
N PHE A 132 4.24 2.66 11.49
CA PHE A 132 4.00 3.79 12.40
C PHE A 132 5.15 3.86 13.40
N ASP A 133 5.87 4.95 13.44
CA ASP A 133 6.92 5.25 14.42
C ASP A 133 6.49 6.46 15.27
N PHE A 134 6.15 6.20 16.53
CA PHE A 134 5.68 7.20 17.47
C PHE A 134 6.82 7.98 18.14
N ASN A 135 8.09 7.63 17.91
CA ASN A 135 9.20 8.46 18.33
C ASN A 135 9.42 9.63 17.37
N SER A 136 9.29 9.38 16.08
CA SER A 136 9.39 10.40 15.02
C SER A 136 8.05 11.02 14.65
N ASN A 137 6.93 10.46 15.12
CA ASN A 137 5.56 10.84 14.75
C ASN A 137 5.31 10.73 13.24
N THR A 138 5.80 9.64 12.63
CA THR A 138 5.71 9.40 11.18
C THR A 138 5.13 8.03 10.85
N VAL A 139 4.67 7.91 9.61
CA VAL A 139 4.39 6.61 8.98
C VAL A 139 5.28 6.46 7.75
N GLU A 140 6.05 5.39 7.69
CA GLU A 140 6.75 5.00 6.47
C GLU A 140 5.92 3.95 5.73
N GLU A 141 5.67 4.18 4.45
CA GLU A 141 5.11 3.19 3.53
C GLU A 141 6.18 2.75 2.53
N TYR A 142 6.27 1.45 2.29
CA TYR A 142 6.90 0.94 1.07
C TYR A 142 5.82 0.55 0.08
N TYR A 143 5.71 1.32 -1.01
CA TYR A 143 4.76 1.11 -2.09
C TYR A 143 5.45 0.49 -3.30
N TYR A 144 5.02 -0.71 -3.71
CA TYR A 144 5.62 -1.44 -4.82
C TYR A 144 4.85 -1.25 -6.12
N VAL A 145 5.56 -0.88 -7.17
CA VAL A 145 4.99 -0.68 -8.51
C VAL A 145 5.35 -1.89 -9.38
N SER A 146 4.45 -2.85 -9.47
CA SER A 146 4.68 -4.14 -10.15
C SER A 146 5.09 -3.99 -11.62
N MET A 147 4.51 -3.03 -12.36
CA MET A 147 4.87 -2.75 -13.76
C MET A 147 6.31 -2.24 -13.92
N MET A 148 6.88 -1.63 -12.89
CA MET A 148 8.24 -1.11 -12.91
C MET A 148 9.24 -2.08 -12.25
N GLY A 149 8.75 -3.08 -11.52
CA GLY A 149 9.59 -4.00 -10.75
C GLY A 149 10.35 -3.34 -9.61
N THR A 150 9.88 -2.18 -9.13
CA THR A 150 10.54 -1.37 -8.10
C THR A 150 9.50 -0.70 -7.21
N GLY A 151 9.92 -0.12 -6.09
CA GLY A 151 9.05 0.58 -5.17
C GLY A 151 9.60 1.93 -4.73
N PHE A 152 8.79 2.61 -3.96
CA PHE A 152 9.09 3.91 -3.37
C PHE A 152 8.79 3.87 -1.88
N TYR A 153 9.58 4.59 -1.10
CA TYR A 153 9.32 4.84 0.31
C TYR A 153 8.71 6.23 0.46
N TYR A 154 7.57 6.28 1.12
CA TYR A 154 6.89 7.53 1.46
C TYR A 154 6.96 7.72 2.96
N THR A 155 7.48 8.85 3.43
CA THR A 155 7.43 9.24 4.83
C THR A 155 6.34 10.27 5.01
N PHE A 156 5.35 9.93 5.80
CA PHE A 156 4.19 10.76 6.13
C PHE A 156 4.31 11.27 7.57
N ASP A 157 4.17 12.57 7.78
CA ASP A 157 4.15 13.19 9.10
C ASP A 157 2.73 13.21 9.63
N LEU A 158 2.48 12.52 10.76
CA LEU A 158 1.15 12.43 11.37
C LEU A 158 0.65 13.77 11.88
N GLY A 159 1.56 14.67 12.31
CA GLY A 159 1.21 16.00 12.81
C GLY A 159 0.88 16.99 11.70
N ALA A 160 1.66 16.99 10.62
CA ALA A 160 1.42 17.80 9.43
C ALA A 160 0.31 17.22 8.53
N ASN A 161 0.04 15.92 8.67
CA ASN A 161 -0.92 15.17 7.86
C ASN A 161 -0.57 15.22 6.35
N GLU A 162 0.72 15.07 6.03
CA GLU A 162 1.21 15.11 4.66
C GLU A 162 2.52 14.30 4.49
N ILE A 163 2.81 13.90 3.24
CA ILE A 163 4.10 13.30 2.89
C ILE A 163 5.18 14.37 3.02
N VAL A 164 6.22 14.08 3.79
CA VAL A 164 7.39 14.96 3.97
C VAL A 164 8.59 14.49 3.17
N LYS A 165 8.63 13.22 2.77
CA LYS A 165 9.74 12.65 2.00
C LYS A 165 9.28 11.53 1.08
N VAL A 166 9.86 11.46 -0.13
CA VAL A 166 9.71 10.35 -1.07
C VAL A 166 11.10 9.88 -1.46
N GLU A 167 11.36 8.58 -1.35
CA GLU A 167 12.64 7.97 -1.73
C GLU A 167 12.39 6.85 -2.76
N ASP A 168 13.36 6.65 -3.64
CA ASP A 168 13.36 5.48 -4.53
C ASP A 168 13.79 4.19 -3.78
N SER A 169 13.87 3.06 -4.49
CA SER A 169 14.29 1.77 -3.91
C SER A 169 15.71 1.79 -3.34
N ASP A 170 16.56 2.70 -3.80
CA ASP A 170 17.93 2.88 -3.34
C ASP A 170 18.04 3.92 -2.22
N ARG A 171 16.91 4.40 -1.70
CA ARG A 171 16.81 5.43 -0.66
C ARG A 171 17.33 6.81 -1.08
N ASN A 172 17.38 7.10 -2.39
CA ASN A 172 17.65 8.44 -2.86
C ASN A 172 16.38 9.31 -2.73
N ASP A 173 16.54 10.53 -2.23
CA ASP A 173 15.44 11.49 -2.12
C ASP A 173 14.95 11.94 -3.49
N THR A 174 13.71 11.61 -3.80
CA THR A 174 13.01 11.95 -5.04
C THR A 174 11.82 12.89 -4.81
N THR A 175 11.70 13.48 -3.62
CA THR A 175 10.56 14.32 -3.23
C THR A 175 10.31 15.45 -4.21
N GLN A 176 11.36 16.21 -4.59
CA GLN A 176 11.21 17.30 -5.52
C GLN A 176 10.83 16.82 -6.93
N SER A 177 11.46 15.75 -7.41
CA SER A 177 11.12 15.13 -8.70
C SER A 177 9.68 14.62 -8.74
N THR A 178 9.18 14.08 -7.63
CA THR A 178 7.78 13.62 -7.51
C THR A 178 6.80 14.79 -7.59
N LYS A 179 7.14 15.93 -6.99
CA LYS A 179 6.37 17.19 -7.10
C LYS A 179 6.38 17.75 -8.51
N ASP A 180 7.55 17.83 -9.13
CA ASP A 180 7.72 18.38 -10.48
C ASP A 180 6.98 17.56 -11.54
N ASN A 181 6.86 16.25 -11.32
CA ASN A 181 6.11 15.34 -12.19
C ASN A 181 4.59 15.30 -11.90
N GLY A 182 4.10 16.09 -10.93
CA GLY A 182 2.69 16.16 -10.57
C GLY A 182 2.13 14.88 -9.92
N ARG A 183 2.98 14.00 -9.39
CA ARG A 183 2.57 12.74 -8.74
C ARG A 183 2.41 12.87 -7.23
N TYR A 184 2.95 13.94 -6.66
CA TYR A 184 2.99 14.14 -5.22
C TYR A 184 1.60 14.23 -4.60
N ASP A 185 0.69 15.03 -5.18
CA ASP A 185 -0.64 15.25 -4.61
C ASP A 185 -1.45 13.95 -4.57
N SER A 186 -1.43 13.18 -5.67
CA SER A 186 -2.10 11.88 -5.73
C SER A 186 -1.52 10.87 -4.72
N ALA A 187 -0.19 10.83 -4.55
CA ALA A 187 0.45 9.98 -3.56
C ALA A 187 0.09 10.42 -2.14
N ASN A 188 0.05 11.72 -1.90
CA ASN A 188 -0.29 12.30 -0.60
C ASN A 188 -1.74 12.00 -0.20
N ASP A 189 -2.69 12.15 -1.13
CA ASP A 189 -4.10 11.84 -0.89
C ASP A 189 -4.31 10.34 -0.63
N ARG A 190 -3.63 9.45 -1.38
CA ARG A 190 -3.64 8.02 -1.14
C ARG A 190 -3.09 7.69 0.24
N MET A 191 -1.91 8.20 0.59
CA MET A 191 -1.25 7.94 1.88
C MET A 191 -2.11 8.40 3.07
N LYS A 192 -2.79 9.56 2.95
CA LYS A 192 -3.78 10.01 3.93
C LYS A 192 -4.89 9.01 4.12
N GLY A 193 -5.49 8.55 3.03
CA GLY A 193 -6.57 7.58 3.07
C GLY A 193 -6.14 6.26 3.70
N ASP A 194 -4.95 5.76 3.35
CA ASP A 194 -4.41 4.51 3.88
C ASP A 194 -4.09 4.61 5.38
N VAL A 195 -3.50 5.73 5.83
CA VAL A 195 -3.22 6.00 7.25
C VAL A 195 -4.52 6.07 8.05
N GLU A 196 -5.52 6.80 7.56
CA GLU A 196 -6.84 6.89 8.19
C GLU A 196 -7.54 5.53 8.24
N ALA A 197 -7.50 4.77 7.15
CA ALA A 197 -8.08 3.43 7.08
C ALA A 197 -7.43 2.48 8.10
N LEU A 198 -6.11 2.50 8.25
CA LEU A 198 -5.40 1.70 9.24
C LEU A 198 -5.72 2.11 10.68
N GLN A 199 -5.84 3.41 10.95
CA GLN A 199 -6.20 3.92 12.29
C GLN A 199 -7.63 3.54 12.67
N ASN A 200 -8.58 3.68 11.75
CA ASN A 200 -9.98 3.29 11.95
C ASN A 200 -10.10 1.78 12.13
N TYR A 201 -9.51 1.00 11.21
CA TYR A 201 -9.47 -0.44 11.28
C TYR A 201 -8.95 -0.93 12.64
N PHE A 202 -7.85 -0.35 13.12
CA PHE A 202 -7.25 -0.76 14.38
C PHE A 202 -8.15 -0.45 15.58
N THR A 203 -8.75 0.72 15.59
CA THR A 203 -9.67 1.15 16.67
C THR A 203 -10.96 0.32 16.67
N GLU A 204 -11.53 0.05 15.49
CA GLU A 204 -12.78 -0.70 15.34
C GLU A 204 -12.60 -2.18 15.72
N ASN A 205 -11.50 -2.79 15.32
CA ASN A 205 -11.28 -4.22 15.56
C ASN A 205 -10.66 -4.52 16.93
N TYR A 206 -9.83 -3.63 17.49
CA TYR A 206 -9.10 -3.92 18.73
C TYR A 206 -9.50 -3.01 19.90
N GLY A 207 -10.35 -1.99 19.69
CA GLY A 207 -10.88 -1.12 20.74
C GLY A 207 -9.89 -0.14 21.33
N VAL A 208 -8.69 -0.02 20.75
CA VAL A 208 -7.62 0.90 21.18
C VAL A 208 -7.01 1.60 19.96
N SER A 209 -6.41 2.78 20.17
CA SER A 209 -5.65 3.40 19.09
C SER A 209 -4.32 2.68 18.83
N ILE A 210 -3.77 2.83 17.62
CA ILE A 210 -2.43 2.29 17.29
C ILE A 210 -1.38 2.84 18.28
N GLU A 211 -1.46 4.12 18.64
CA GLU A 211 -0.53 4.76 19.57
C GLU A 211 -0.64 4.18 20.99
N ASP A 212 -1.85 3.85 21.45
CA ASP A 212 -2.05 3.31 22.81
C ASP A 212 -1.50 1.88 22.95
N MET A 213 -1.39 1.12 21.83
CA MET A 213 -0.78 -0.21 21.85
C MET A 213 0.71 -0.20 22.19
N VAL A 214 1.41 0.92 21.96
CA VAL A 214 2.86 1.05 22.20
C VAL A 214 3.19 1.80 23.50
N LYS A 215 2.17 2.19 24.27
CA LYS A 215 2.29 2.77 25.62
C LYS A 215 2.26 1.66 26.65
#